data_907dc126936d466dfb7678543c8a1096
#
_entry.id   907dc126936d466dfb7678543c8a1096
#
_cell.length_a   1.000
_cell.length_b   1.000
_cell.length_c   1.000
_cell.angle_alpha   90.00
_cell.angle_beta   90.00
_cell.angle_gamma   90.00
#
_symmetry.space_group_name_H-M   'P 1'
#
loop_
_entity.id
_entity.type
_entity.pdbx_description
1 polymer ?
#
loop_
_entity_poly.entity_id
_entity_poly.type
_entity_poly.pdbx_seq_one_letter_code
_entity_poly.pdbx_strand_id
1 'polypeptide(L)'
;QIKGLYVTQITEDGDLAVLSGSNQFSVSDKVIRGGVKIQKRDLETGDTKPQGSATLKDTAFDIISLNDNSVLVEGKLYKKNEVVKTIRTDIEGIASTSSDLLPYGKFRIVESEAPDGYLTDGAKPIDFTITENGKIVDLTDEAHSIYNQIKRGDIEGVKIGAGTHKRLADVPFRITSKTTGENHVVVTDDNGQFSTSADWASHKHNTNAGKTSEDGVWFGTSEPDDSKGALPYDTYIIEEMRCDSNKGFELIPPFEIVVSRNN
;
A
#
# COMPACT_ATOMS: atom_id res chain seq x y z
N GLN A 1 34.51 22.66 5.86
CA GLN A 1 35.92 23.11 5.71
C GLN A 1 35.93 24.62 5.75
N ILE A 2 36.57 25.20 6.79
CA ILE A 2 36.77 26.66 6.87
C ILE A 2 37.74 27.04 5.75
N LYS A 3 37.27 27.81 4.78
CA LYS A 3 38.11 28.36 3.72
C LYS A 3 38.52 29.77 4.09
N GLY A 4 39.71 29.94 4.64
CA GLY A 4 40.30 31.23 4.91
C GLY A 4 41.23 31.20 6.13
N LEU A 5 42.20 32.06 6.13
CA LEU A 5 43.07 32.33 7.28
C LEU A 5 42.50 33.55 8.00
N TYR A 6 42.15 33.37 9.26
CA TYR A 6 41.77 34.49 10.14
C TYR A 6 43.01 34.93 10.92
N VAL A 7 43.40 36.17 10.77
CA VAL A 7 44.54 36.72 11.48
C VAL A 7 44.05 37.82 12.40
N THR A 8 44.38 37.72 13.69
CA THR A 8 44.19 38.79 14.65
C THR A 8 45.54 39.15 15.28
N GLN A 9 45.68 40.35 15.74
CA GLN A 9 46.88 40.82 16.40
C GLN A 9 46.56 41.18 17.85
N ILE A 10 47.36 40.67 18.77
CA ILE A 10 47.37 41.08 20.17
C ILE A 10 48.47 42.11 20.30
N THR A 11 48.11 43.35 20.69
CA THR A 11 49.03 44.49 20.72
C THR A 11 49.49 44.91 22.13
N GLU A 12 48.73 44.48 23.14
CA GLU A 12 49.03 44.76 24.54
C GLU A 12 48.85 43.47 25.39
N ASP A 13 49.59 43.48 26.54
CA ASP A 13 49.45 42.37 27.50
C ASP A 13 48.04 42.35 28.12
N GLY A 14 47.36 41.26 28.07
CA GLY A 14 45.97 41.11 28.52
C GLY A 14 44.88 41.35 27.45
N ASP A 15 45.23 41.67 26.21
CA ASP A 15 44.27 41.82 25.12
C ASP A 15 43.52 40.50 24.83
N LEU A 16 42.22 40.63 24.64
CA LEU A 16 41.35 39.52 24.24
C LEU A 16 40.99 39.61 22.73
N ALA A 17 41.42 38.65 21.97
CA ALA A 17 41.03 38.56 20.57
C ALA A 17 39.58 38.08 20.46
N VAL A 18 38.64 39.01 20.15
CA VAL A 18 37.21 38.68 19.98
C VAL A 18 36.95 38.35 18.51
N LEU A 19 36.59 37.12 18.26
CA LEU A 19 36.30 36.58 16.91
C LEU A 19 34.80 36.61 16.56
N SER A 20 33.96 37.32 17.31
CA SER A 20 32.52 37.42 17.10
C SER A 20 32.03 38.87 17.30
N GLY A 21 30.85 39.20 16.77
CA GLY A 21 30.21 40.50 16.90
C GLY A 21 30.62 41.53 15.84
N SER A 22 30.71 42.82 16.20
CA SER A 22 30.95 43.93 15.26
C SER A 22 32.30 43.88 14.54
N ASN A 23 33.20 43.02 14.95
CA ASN A 23 34.51 42.83 14.32
C ASN A 23 34.54 41.79 13.17
N GLN A 24 33.39 41.37 12.71
CA GLN A 24 33.17 40.62 11.49
C GLN A 24 33.78 39.20 11.38
N PHE A 25 34.18 38.57 12.45
CA PHE A 25 34.64 37.18 12.42
C PHE A 25 33.52 36.24 12.90
N SER A 26 32.56 35.95 12.03
CA SER A 26 31.61 34.86 12.27
C SER A 26 32.05 33.64 11.50
N VAL A 27 32.07 32.49 12.18
CA VAL A 27 32.33 31.19 11.59
C VAL A 27 31.05 30.39 11.66
N SER A 28 30.61 29.85 10.51
CA SER A 28 29.42 28.98 10.46
C SER A 28 29.73 27.69 9.72
N ASP A 29 29.28 26.62 10.28
CA ASP A 29 29.29 25.31 9.62
C ASP A 29 27.97 25.08 8.88
N LYS A 30 28.07 24.41 7.75
CA LYS A 30 26.87 23.95 7.02
C LYS A 30 26.33 22.66 7.65
N VAL A 31 25.05 22.66 7.93
CA VAL A 31 24.38 21.47 8.42
C VAL A 31 24.43 20.38 7.34
N ILE A 32 24.85 19.19 7.71
CA ILE A 32 24.72 17.98 6.89
C ILE A 32 23.25 17.80 6.52
N ARG A 33 22.98 17.53 5.25
CA ARG A 33 21.63 17.24 4.77
C ARG A 33 21.64 16.00 3.89
N GLY A 34 20.53 15.25 3.94
CA GLY A 34 20.31 14.06 3.15
C GLY A 34 18.86 13.91 2.75
N GLY A 35 18.54 12.79 2.15
CA GLY A 35 17.19 12.39 1.78
C GLY A 35 16.88 10.98 2.19
N VAL A 36 15.65 10.54 1.86
CA VAL A 36 15.19 9.18 2.07
C VAL A 36 14.40 8.71 0.84
N LYS A 37 14.46 7.42 0.56
CA LYS A 37 13.68 6.72 -0.47
C LYS A 37 13.07 5.47 0.13
N ILE A 38 11.78 5.23 -0.12
CA ILE A 38 11.00 4.14 0.45
C ILE A 38 10.19 3.43 -0.63
N GLN A 39 9.92 2.12 -0.44
CA GLN A 39 9.10 1.28 -1.31
C GLN A 39 7.84 0.83 -0.61
N LYS A 40 6.71 0.91 -1.31
CA LYS A 40 5.44 0.30 -0.95
C LYS A 40 5.30 -1.07 -1.59
N ARG A 41 4.77 -2.05 -0.84
CA ARG A 41 4.55 -3.43 -1.31
C ARG A 41 3.19 -3.96 -0.92
N ASP A 42 2.70 -4.92 -1.69
CA ASP A 42 1.55 -5.76 -1.34
C ASP A 42 1.94 -6.75 -0.24
N LEU A 43 1.12 -6.89 0.79
CA LEU A 43 1.42 -7.78 1.94
C LEU A 43 1.25 -9.25 1.59
N GLU A 44 0.30 -9.60 0.73
CA GLU A 44 0.01 -11.00 0.40
C GLU A 44 1.04 -11.61 -0.54
N THR A 45 1.48 -10.85 -1.52
CA THR A 45 2.44 -11.32 -2.53
C THR A 45 3.88 -10.98 -2.19
N GLY A 46 4.11 -9.97 -1.35
CA GLY A 46 5.42 -9.39 -1.10
C GLY A 46 5.94 -8.52 -2.25
N ASP A 47 5.20 -8.42 -3.34
CA ASP A 47 5.62 -7.73 -4.56
C ASP A 47 5.43 -6.22 -4.52
N THR A 48 6.13 -5.53 -5.43
CA THR A 48 5.91 -4.12 -5.77
C THR A 48 4.81 -3.91 -6.82
N LYS A 49 4.10 -4.98 -7.19
CA LYS A 49 2.95 -4.94 -8.09
C LYS A 49 1.67 -5.09 -7.30
N PRO A 50 0.67 -4.23 -7.54
CA PRO A 50 -0.64 -4.36 -6.90
C PRO A 50 -1.42 -5.52 -7.50
N GLN A 51 -2.42 -6.03 -6.75
CA GLN A 51 -3.36 -7.04 -7.21
C GLN A 51 -4.65 -6.39 -7.75
N GLY A 52 -5.35 -7.07 -8.68
CA GLY A 52 -6.60 -6.58 -9.26
C GLY A 52 -6.46 -5.17 -9.85
N SER A 53 -7.43 -4.31 -9.58
CA SER A 53 -7.41 -2.89 -9.99
C SER A 53 -6.85 -1.94 -8.93
N ALA A 54 -6.28 -2.47 -7.84
CA ALA A 54 -5.63 -1.67 -6.81
C ALA A 54 -4.36 -0.97 -7.34
N THR A 55 -3.86 0.00 -6.60
CA THR A 55 -2.63 0.72 -6.94
C THR A 55 -1.74 0.90 -5.72
N LEU A 56 -0.43 1.00 -5.92
CA LEU A 56 0.51 1.41 -4.87
C LEU A 56 0.87 2.90 -4.98
N LYS A 57 0.33 3.58 -6.00
CA LYS A 57 0.50 5.01 -6.22
C LYS A 57 -0.27 5.84 -5.20
N ASP A 58 0.22 7.06 -4.95
CA ASP A 58 -0.40 8.08 -4.09
C ASP A 58 -0.52 7.70 -2.61
N THR A 59 0.14 6.61 -2.14
CA THR A 59 0.32 6.36 -0.71
C THR A 59 1.02 7.54 -0.06
N ALA A 60 0.44 8.10 1.00
CA ALA A 60 1.06 9.21 1.71
C ALA A 60 1.90 8.73 2.90
N PHE A 61 3.11 9.26 3.01
CA PHE A 61 4.02 9.01 4.11
C PHE A 61 4.43 10.31 4.79
N ASP A 62 4.21 10.38 6.08
CA ASP A 62 4.67 11.48 6.92
C ASP A 62 6.07 11.19 7.46
N ILE A 63 6.98 12.12 7.23
CA ILE A 63 8.32 12.12 7.83
C ILE A 63 8.25 12.94 9.10
N ILE A 64 8.53 12.33 10.24
CA ILE A 64 8.41 12.90 11.57
C ILE A 64 9.81 13.09 12.17
N SER A 65 10.07 14.25 12.75
CA SER A 65 11.33 14.51 13.47
C SER A 65 11.36 13.75 14.80
N LEU A 66 12.42 12.98 15.04
CA LEU A 66 12.71 12.35 16.35
C LEU A 66 13.81 13.08 17.11
N ASN A 67 14.27 14.25 16.63
CA ASN A 67 15.35 15.01 17.22
C ASN A 67 14.88 15.78 18.46
N ASP A 68 15.69 15.80 19.52
CA ASP A 68 15.38 16.55 20.73
C ASP A 68 15.44 18.08 20.51
N ASN A 69 16.31 18.53 19.63
CA ASN A 69 16.38 19.94 19.19
C ASN A 69 15.51 20.13 17.93
N SER A 70 14.97 21.34 17.78
CA SER A 70 14.23 21.71 16.57
C SER A 70 15.11 21.60 15.33
N VAL A 71 14.53 21.11 14.24
CA VAL A 71 15.21 20.96 12.94
C VAL A 71 14.65 21.95 11.93
N LEU A 72 15.52 22.51 11.09
CA LEU A 72 15.14 23.42 10.01
C LEU A 72 14.96 22.65 8.70
N VAL A 73 13.72 22.61 8.19
CA VAL A 73 13.39 21.99 6.89
C VAL A 73 12.64 23.02 6.06
N GLU A 74 13.07 23.27 4.83
CA GLU A 74 12.44 24.23 3.89
C GLU A 74 12.15 25.61 4.54
N GLY A 75 13.05 26.10 5.37
CA GLY A 75 12.93 27.42 6.02
C GLY A 75 12.01 27.46 7.26
N LYS A 76 11.41 26.34 7.67
CA LYS A 76 10.55 26.22 8.85
C LYS A 76 11.21 25.35 9.92
N LEU A 77 11.06 25.75 11.19
CA LEU A 77 11.52 24.98 12.35
C LEU A 77 10.44 24.00 12.79
N TYR A 78 10.86 22.76 13.02
CA TYR A 78 10.01 21.67 13.50
C TYR A 78 10.58 21.09 14.79
N LYS A 79 9.69 20.85 15.75
CA LYS A 79 10.01 20.22 17.02
C LYS A 79 9.99 18.69 16.91
N LYS A 80 10.43 18.02 17.96
CA LYS A 80 10.28 16.58 18.10
C LYS A 80 8.81 16.15 17.95
N ASN A 81 8.58 15.06 17.22
CA ASN A 81 7.29 14.49 16.87
C ASN A 81 6.40 15.34 15.92
N GLU A 82 6.93 16.40 15.34
CA GLU A 82 6.23 17.14 14.28
C GLU A 82 6.53 16.52 12.90
N VAL A 83 5.53 16.54 12.02
CA VAL A 83 5.67 16.14 10.61
C VAL A 83 6.45 17.22 9.87
N VAL A 84 7.63 16.86 9.38
CA VAL A 84 8.53 17.79 8.66
C VAL A 84 8.25 17.82 7.16
N LYS A 85 7.73 16.71 6.62
CA LYS A 85 7.36 16.56 5.20
C LYS A 85 6.39 15.39 5.03
N THR A 86 5.44 15.54 4.13
CA THR A 86 4.65 14.41 3.57
C THR A 86 5.15 14.14 2.16
N ILE A 87 5.40 12.89 1.83
CA ILE A 87 5.77 12.42 0.49
C ILE A 87 4.76 11.40 -0.01
N ARG A 88 4.63 11.25 -1.33
CA ARG A 88 3.70 10.30 -1.95
C ARG A 88 4.41 9.39 -2.92
N THR A 89 3.90 8.16 -3.02
CA THR A 89 4.43 7.17 -3.97
C THR A 89 4.03 7.49 -5.41
N ASP A 90 4.93 7.17 -6.31
CA ASP A 90 4.70 7.12 -7.76
C ASP A 90 3.98 5.82 -8.18
N ILE A 91 3.90 5.58 -9.50
CA ILE A 91 3.25 4.39 -10.07
C ILE A 91 3.98 3.08 -9.71
N GLU A 92 5.27 3.13 -9.46
CA GLU A 92 6.09 2.00 -9.01
C GLU A 92 6.00 1.77 -7.49
N GLY A 93 5.20 2.58 -6.78
CA GLY A 93 5.08 2.53 -5.32
C GLY A 93 6.31 3.08 -4.60
N ILE A 94 7.09 3.96 -5.24
CA ILE A 94 8.27 4.58 -4.67
C ILE A 94 7.96 6.01 -4.24
N ALA A 95 8.35 6.37 -3.00
CA ALA A 95 8.35 7.75 -2.55
C ALA A 95 9.78 8.16 -2.15
N SER A 96 10.17 9.39 -2.47
CA SER A 96 11.51 9.89 -2.15
C SER A 96 11.51 11.39 -1.89
N THR A 97 12.52 11.85 -1.15
CA THR A 97 12.86 13.27 -0.99
C THR A 97 14.08 13.62 -1.83
N SER A 98 14.37 14.93 -1.98
CA SER A 98 15.68 15.35 -2.46
C SER A 98 16.78 14.98 -1.46
N SER A 99 18.02 14.88 -1.95
CA SER A 99 19.21 14.51 -1.14
C SER A 99 19.71 15.62 -0.20
N ASP A 100 19.02 16.74 -0.16
CA ASP A 100 19.37 17.91 0.67
C ASP A 100 18.21 18.41 1.55
N LEU A 101 17.10 17.68 1.61
CA LEU A 101 15.89 18.10 2.33
C LEU A 101 16.09 18.03 3.85
N LEU A 102 16.47 16.85 4.35
CA LEU A 102 16.45 16.54 5.78
C LEU A 102 17.81 16.86 6.42
N PRO A 103 17.86 17.62 7.52
CA PRO A 103 19.11 17.87 8.22
C PRO A 103 19.61 16.62 8.95
N TYR A 104 20.87 16.67 9.39
CA TYR A 104 21.45 15.65 10.26
C TYR A 104 20.52 15.33 11.44
N GLY A 105 20.28 14.04 11.70
CA GLY A 105 19.47 13.60 12.82
C GLY A 105 18.59 12.38 12.53
N LYS A 106 17.68 12.11 13.46
CA LYS A 106 16.79 10.93 13.43
C LYS A 106 15.38 11.32 12.99
N PHE A 107 14.81 10.47 12.15
CA PHE A 107 13.46 10.64 11.62
C PHE A 107 12.71 9.32 11.61
N ARG A 108 11.38 9.43 11.54
CA ARG A 108 10.45 8.29 11.40
C ARG A 108 9.56 8.51 10.18
N ILE A 109 9.35 7.46 9.40
CA ILE A 109 8.33 7.42 8.35
C ILE A 109 7.12 6.68 8.90
N VAL A 110 5.93 7.27 8.71
CA VAL A 110 4.63 6.69 9.05
C VAL A 110 3.72 6.80 7.84
N GLU A 111 3.04 5.74 7.48
CA GLU A 111 1.97 5.83 6.48
C GLU A 111 0.79 6.61 7.07
N SER A 112 0.40 7.68 6.41
CA SER A 112 -0.73 8.54 6.81
C SER A 112 -1.97 8.32 5.96
N GLU A 113 -1.81 7.77 4.75
CA GLU A 113 -2.91 7.45 3.84
C GLU A 113 -2.55 6.22 2.99
N ALA A 114 -3.40 5.18 3.04
CA ALA A 114 -3.22 4.01 2.20
C ALA A 114 -3.60 4.30 0.75
N PRO A 115 -3.03 3.58 -0.23
CA PRO A 115 -3.41 3.71 -1.62
C PRO A 115 -4.75 3.02 -1.90
N ASP A 116 -5.37 3.37 -3.04
CA ASP A 116 -6.63 2.77 -3.45
C ASP A 116 -6.55 1.25 -3.54
N GLY A 117 -7.55 0.59 -2.95
CA GLY A 117 -7.66 -0.85 -2.91
C GLY A 117 -6.95 -1.52 -1.72
N TYR A 118 -6.23 -0.77 -0.89
CA TYR A 118 -5.52 -1.30 0.28
C TYR A 118 -6.11 -0.83 1.61
N LEU A 119 -5.79 -1.56 2.67
CA LEU A 119 -6.08 -1.20 4.05
C LEU A 119 -4.86 -0.50 4.66
N THR A 120 -5.09 0.38 5.63
CA THR A 120 -4.00 1.01 6.40
C THR A 120 -3.40 0.06 7.44
N ASP A 121 -4.11 -1.02 7.77
CA ASP A 121 -3.70 -1.97 8.79
C ASP A 121 -2.42 -2.71 8.38
N GLY A 122 -1.50 -2.82 9.31
CA GLY A 122 -0.25 -3.55 9.14
C GLY A 122 0.96 -2.69 8.71
N ALA A 123 0.76 -1.45 8.31
CA ALA A 123 1.86 -0.53 8.00
C ALA A 123 2.68 -0.20 9.24
N LYS A 124 3.94 -0.63 9.29
CA LYS A 124 4.83 -0.39 10.43
C LYS A 124 5.67 0.86 10.20
N PRO A 125 5.79 1.76 11.20
CA PRO A 125 6.71 2.88 11.13
C PRO A 125 8.16 2.43 10.96
N ILE A 126 8.96 3.22 10.23
CA ILE A 126 10.39 2.96 10.00
C ILE A 126 11.20 4.15 10.50
N ASP A 127 12.17 3.88 11.37
CA ASP A 127 13.11 4.88 11.87
C ASP A 127 14.38 4.86 11.00
N PHE A 128 14.89 6.05 10.68
CA PHE A 128 16.13 6.23 9.93
C PHE A 128 16.93 7.45 10.41
N THR A 129 18.16 7.55 9.97
CA THR A 129 19.07 8.63 10.40
C THR A 129 19.80 9.23 9.20
N ILE A 130 19.85 10.55 9.16
CA ILE A 130 20.68 11.33 8.22
C ILE A 130 22.04 11.59 8.87
N THR A 131 23.11 11.04 8.30
CA THR A 131 24.50 11.17 8.82
C THR A 131 25.49 11.66 7.78
N GLU A 132 25.16 11.59 6.49
CA GLU A 132 26.05 11.92 5.39
C GLU A 132 25.43 13.00 4.48
N ASN A 133 26.26 13.98 4.09
CA ASN A 133 25.80 15.08 3.25
C ASN A 133 25.54 14.64 1.80
N GLY A 134 24.36 14.97 1.29
CA GLY A 134 23.96 14.67 -0.09
C GLY A 134 23.57 13.21 -0.34
N LYS A 135 23.49 12.37 0.71
CA LYS A 135 23.12 10.96 0.58
C LYS A 135 21.63 10.75 0.76
N ILE A 136 21.07 9.85 -0.02
CA ILE A 136 19.72 9.31 0.15
C ILE A 136 19.83 8.01 0.95
N VAL A 137 19.13 7.93 2.08
CA VAL A 137 18.93 6.68 2.82
C VAL A 137 17.94 5.84 2.02
N ASP A 138 18.40 4.72 1.51
CA ASP A 138 17.59 3.81 0.69
C ASP A 138 16.93 2.75 1.59
N LEU A 139 15.59 2.77 1.63
CA LEU A 139 14.72 1.87 2.39
C LEU A 139 13.80 1.08 1.44
N THR A 140 14.29 0.74 0.24
CA THR A 140 13.48 0.05 -0.78
C THR A 140 13.62 -1.47 -0.75
N ASP A 141 14.52 -2.02 0.06
CA ASP A 141 14.63 -3.46 0.25
C ASP A 141 13.41 -4.04 1.01
N GLU A 142 13.24 -5.35 0.97
CA GLU A 142 12.10 -6.04 1.59
C GLU A 142 12.01 -5.82 3.11
N ALA A 143 13.15 -5.75 3.80
CA ALA A 143 13.18 -5.58 5.25
C ALA A 143 12.72 -4.20 5.71
N HIS A 144 12.87 -3.19 4.86
CA HIS A 144 12.54 -1.79 5.15
C HIS A 144 11.34 -1.26 4.36
N SER A 145 10.74 -2.07 3.46
CA SER A 145 9.53 -1.69 2.74
C SER A 145 8.31 -1.62 3.66
N ILE A 146 7.30 -0.84 3.25
CA ILE A 146 6.02 -0.76 3.96
C ILE A 146 4.98 -1.56 3.20
N TYR A 147 4.28 -2.44 3.90
CA TYR A 147 3.33 -3.41 3.37
C TYR A 147 1.91 -3.06 3.78
N ASN A 148 0.94 -3.19 2.86
CA ASN A 148 -0.48 -3.13 3.19
C ASN A 148 -1.22 -4.35 2.67
N GLN A 149 -2.27 -4.71 3.39
CA GLN A 149 -3.22 -5.74 3.00
C GLN A 149 -4.16 -5.19 1.93
N ILE A 150 -4.28 -5.89 0.80
CA ILE A 150 -5.30 -5.58 -0.20
C ILE A 150 -6.70 -5.83 0.37
N LYS A 151 -7.67 -5.00 -0.01
CA LYS A 151 -9.09 -5.23 0.31
C LYS A 151 -9.58 -6.46 -0.46
N ARG A 152 -10.29 -7.34 0.24
CA ARG A 152 -10.90 -8.54 -0.35
C ARG A 152 -12.35 -8.65 0.07
N GLY A 153 -13.18 -9.16 -0.81
CA GLY A 153 -14.59 -9.40 -0.55
C GLY A 153 -15.08 -10.70 -1.16
N ASP A 154 -16.33 -11.02 -0.87
CA ASP A 154 -17.01 -12.19 -1.37
C ASP A 154 -18.27 -11.82 -2.14
N ILE A 155 -18.78 -12.75 -2.92
CA ILE A 155 -20.02 -12.62 -3.69
C ILE A 155 -20.96 -13.75 -3.32
N GLU A 156 -22.24 -13.40 -3.19
CA GLU A 156 -23.34 -14.36 -3.03
C GLU A 156 -24.41 -14.09 -4.08
N GLY A 157 -25.06 -15.15 -4.50
CA GLY A 157 -26.15 -15.04 -5.46
C GLY A 157 -27.15 -16.17 -5.38
N VAL A 158 -28.33 -15.93 -5.97
CA VAL A 158 -29.41 -16.91 -6.08
C VAL A 158 -29.89 -16.96 -7.52
N LYS A 159 -29.95 -18.15 -8.11
CA LYS A 159 -30.52 -18.37 -9.43
C LYS A 159 -31.99 -18.80 -9.34
N ILE A 160 -32.85 -18.06 -10.04
CA ILE A 160 -34.29 -18.30 -10.09
C ILE A 160 -34.70 -18.42 -11.55
N GLY A 161 -35.55 -19.43 -11.87
CA GLY A 161 -36.16 -19.56 -13.18
C GLY A 161 -37.29 -18.55 -13.37
N ALA A 162 -37.23 -17.74 -14.42
CA ALA A 162 -38.30 -16.80 -14.75
C ALA A 162 -39.61 -17.49 -15.00
N GLY A 163 -40.73 -16.92 -14.52
CA GLY A 163 -42.08 -17.45 -14.67
C GLY A 163 -42.44 -18.63 -13.74
N THR A 164 -41.46 -19.38 -13.24
CA THR A 164 -41.72 -20.49 -12.32
C THR A 164 -41.41 -20.12 -10.87
N HIS A 165 -40.57 -19.08 -10.64
CA HIS A 165 -40.00 -18.69 -9.34
C HIS A 165 -39.26 -19.84 -8.62
N LYS A 166 -38.97 -20.94 -9.33
CA LYS A 166 -38.19 -22.04 -8.77
C LYS A 166 -36.71 -21.68 -8.75
N ARG A 167 -36.06 -22.02 -7.69
CA ARG A 167 -34.60 -21.93 -7.57
C ARG A 167 -33.98 -23.04 -8.43
N LEU A 168 -32.90 -22.72 -9.15
CA LEU A 168 -32.23 -23.64 -10.06
C LEU A 168 -30.88 -24.05 -9.48
N ALA A 169 -30.78 -25.36 -9.18
CA ALA A 169 -29.54 -25.99 -8.75
C ALA A 169 -28.62 -26.27 -9.95
N ASP A 170 -27.36 -26.52 -9.66
CA ASP A 170 -26.33 -26.93 -10.63
C ASP A 170 -26.09 -25.92 -11.77
N VAL A 171 -26.40 -24.66 -11.58
CA VAL A 171 -26.15 -23.63 -12.58
C VAL A 171 -24.77 -23.01 -12.35
N PRO A 172 -23.82 -23.13 -13.29
CA PRO A 172 -22.49 -22.58 -13.17
C PRO A 172 -22.49 -21.09 -13.53
N PHE A 173 -21.74 -20.32 -12.75
CA PHE A 173 -21.43 -18.91 -12.99
C PHE A 173 -19.91 -18.73 -13.08
N ARG A 174 -19.45 -18.15 -14.19
CA ARG A 174 -18.07 -17.73 -14.33
C ARG A 174 -17.92 -16.32 -13.73
N ILE A 175 -16.93 -16.16 -12.87
CA ILE A 175 -16.50 -14.91 -12.29
C ILE A 175 -15.17 -14.55 -12.95
N THR A 176 -15.07 -13.41 -13.62
CA THR A 176 -13.86 -12.99 -14.35
C THR A 176 -13.39 -11.62 -13.87
N SER A 177 -12.14 -11.50 -13.42
CA SER A 177 -11.51 -10.22 -13.13
C SER A 177 -11.37 -9.41 -14.42
N LYS A 178 -11.85 -8.17 -14.43
CA LYS A 178 -11.68 -7.25 -15.58
C LYS A 178 -10.24 -6.81 -15.78
N THR A 179 -9.46 -6.73 -14.71
CA THR A 179 -8.09 -6.24 -14.76
C THR A 179 -7.13 -7.34 -15.18
N THR A 180 -7.23 -8.53 -14.59
CA THR A 180 -6.26 -9.61 -14.83
C THR A 180 -6.73 -10.64 -15.86
N GLY A 181 -8.04 -10.77 -16.11
CA GLY A 181 -8.63 -11.82 -16.91
C GLY A 181 -8.71 -13.18 -16.19
N GLU A 182 -8.21 -13.28 -14.97
CA GLU A 182 -8.35 -14.48 -14.14
C GLU A 182 -9.83 -14.80 -13.93
N ASN A 183 -10.19 -16.09 -13.99
CA ASN A 183 -11.59 -16.49 -13.82
C ASN A 183 -11.70 -17.79 -13.05
N HIS A 184 -12.79 -17.89 -12.29
CA HIS A 184 -13.19 -19.07 -11.54
C HIS A 184 -14.68 -19.33 -11.75
N VAL A 185 -15.12 -20.58 -11.54
CA VAL A 185 -16.52 -20.98 -11.71
C VAL A 185 -17.09 -21.40 -10.37
N VAL A 186 -18.21 -20.81 -9.99
CA VAL A 186 -19.05 -21.25 -8.87
C VAL A 186 -20.32 -21.90 -9.40
N VAL A 187 -20.90 -22.83 -8.64
CA VAL A 187 -22.10 -23.57 -9.05
C VAL A 187 -23.17 -23.41 -7.97
N THR A 188 -24.42 -23.20 -8.36
CA THR A 188 -25.53 -23.12 -7.40
C THR A 188 -25.80 -24.47 -6.73
N ASP A 189 -26.07 -24.42 -5.43
CA ASP A 189 -26.49 -25.57 -4.61
C ASP A 189 -27.93 -26.00 -4.88
N ASP A 190 -28.43 -26.96 -4.12
CA ASP A 190 -29.81 -27.46 -4.22
C ASP A 190 -30.88 -26.38 -3.95
N ASN A 191 -30.51 -25.31 -3.25
CA ASN A 191 -31.34 -24.13 -3.01
C ASN A 191 -31.16 -23.02 -4.07
N GLY A 192 -30.41 -23.32 -5.14
CA GLY A 192 -30.10 -22.33 -6.19
C GLY A 192 -29.18 -21.20 -5.73
N GLN A 193 -28.44 -21.38 -4.65
CA GLN A 193 -27.56 -20.38 -4.07
C GLN A 193 -26.10 -20.68 -4.40
N PHE A 194 -25.28 -19.65 -4.56
CA PHE A 194 -23.83 -19.75 -4.60
C PHE A 194 -23.20 -18.66 -3.72
N SER A 195 -22.02 -18.93 -3.21
CA SER A 195 -21.20 -17.97 -2.48
C SER A 195 -19.73 -18.26 -2.71
N THR A 196 -18.89 -17.23 -2.72
CA THR A 196 -17.43 -17.38 -2.70
C THR A 196 -16.87 -17.41 -1.28
N SER A 197 -17.68 -17.11 -0.27
CA SER A 197 -17.28 -17.06 1.13
C SER A 197 -16.80 -18.42 1.65
N ALA A 198 -15.74 -18.40 2.46
CA ALA A 198 -15.22 -19.58 3.14
C ALA A 198 -16.21 -20.21 4.15
N ASP A 199 -17.24 -19.48 4.58
CA ASP A 199 -18.34 -20.02 5.38
C ASP A 199 -19.14 -21.11 4.64
N TRP A 200 -19.11 -21.10 3.31
CA TRP A 200 -19.75 -22.12 2.48
C TRP A 200 -18.82 -23.30 2.22
N ALA A 201 -17.61 -23.02 1.81
CA ALA A 201 -16.55 -23.99 1.61
C ALA A 201 -15.19 -23.29 1.50
N SER A 202 -14.11 -23.94 1.92
CA SER A 202 -12.75 -23.40 1.78
C SER A 202 -12.48 -22.89 0.37
N HIS A 203 -11.89 -21.72 0.24
CA HIS A 203 -11.59 -21.07 -1.04
C HIS A 203 -10.78 -21.95 -1.99
N LYS A 204 -9.96 -22.84 -1.46
CA LYS A 204 -9.15 -23.77 -2.24
C LYS A 204 -10.00 -24.82 -2.98
N HIS A 205 -11.17 -25.14 -2.45
CA HIS A 205 -12.03 -26.22 -2.96
C HIS A 205 -13.44 -25.75 -3.26
N ASN A 206 -13.72 -24.47 -3.17
CA ASN A 206 -15.08 -23.98 -3.23
C ASN A 206 -15.67 -24.04 -4.63
N THR A 207 -16.75 -24.79 -4.71
CA THR A 207 -17.80 -24.54 -5.70
C THR A 207 -19.14 -24.81 -5.08
N ASN A 208 -19.35 -24.40 -3.83
CA ASN A 208 -20.58 -24.63 -3.07
C ASN A 208 -20.92 -26.11 -2.85
N ALA A 209 -21.31 -26.49 -1.66
CA ALA A 209 -21.80 -27.81 -1.29
C ALA A 209 -20.98 -28.99 -1.84
N GLY A 210 -19.67 -28.84 -2.01
CA GLY A 210 -18.79 -29.90 -2.48
C GLY A 210 -18.72 -30.10 -4.00
N LYS A 211 -19.35 -29.22 -4.78
CA LYS A 211 -19.19 -29.19 -6.24
C LYS A 211 -18.00 -28.32 -6.57
N THR A 212 -16.82 -28.88 -6.55
CA THR A 212 -15.58 -28.14 -6.71
C THR A 212 -15.16 -28.00 -8.16
N SER A 213 -14.67 -26.81 -8.55
CA SER A 213 -13.66 -26.73 -9.58
C SER A 213 -12.31 -27.14 -8.97
N GLU A 214 -11.41 -27.71 -9.74
CA GLU A 214 -10.07 -28.07 -9.24
C GLU A 214 -9.30 -26.86 -8.71
N ASP A 215 -9.63 -25.67 -9.21
CA ASP A 215 -8.94 -24.41 -8.95
C ASP A 215 -9.53 -23.59 -7.79
N GLY A 216 -10.65 -24.02 -7.19
CA GLY A 216 -11.34 -23.24 -6.15
C GLY A 216 -11.87 -21.89 -6.63
N VAL A 217 -11.95 -20.91 -5.74
CA VAL A 217 -12.44 -19.55 -6.05
C VAL A 217 -11.51 -18.44 -5.59
N TRP A 218 -10.30 -18.78 -5.16
CA TRP A 218 -9.33 -17.77 -4.73
C TRP A 218 -8.70 -17.04 -5.91
N PHE A 219 -8.84 -15.72 -5.97
CA PHE A 219 -8.22 -14.86 -6.97
C PHE A 219 -6.88 -14.31 -6.50
N GLY A 220 -5.91 -14.24 -7.43
CA GLY A 220 -4.57 -13.76 -7.19
C GLY A 220 -3.56 -14.89 -6.98
N THR A 221 -2.30 -14.51 -6.81
CA THR A 221 -1.17 -15.45 -6.77
C THR A 221 -0.77 -15.90 -5.36
N SER A 222 -1.37 -15.30 -4.31
CA SER A 222 -1.12 -15.70 -2.93
C SER A 222 -1.84 -17.01 -2.59
N GLU A 223 -1.36 -17.70 -1.56
CA GLU A 223 -2.06 -18.89 -1.03
C GLU A 223 -3.45 -18.52 -0.53
N PRO A 224 -4.48 -19.36 -0.81
CA PRO A 224 -5.82 -19.15 -0.29
C PRO A 224 -5.87 -19.02 1.23
N ASP A 225 -6.56 -17.98 1.71
CA ASP A 225 -6.73 -17.67 3.12
C ASP A 225 -8.24 -17.53 3.45
N ASP A 226 -8.80 -18.55 4.09
CA ASP A 226 -10.21 -18.62 4.44
C ASP A 226 -10.66 -17.57 5.48
N SER A 227 -9.73 -16.82 6.07
CA SER A 227 -10.05 -15.69 6.94
C SER A 227 -10.33 -14.39 6.19
N LYS A 228 -10.18 -14.36 4.86
CA LYS A 228 -10.35 -13.20 3.98
C LYS A 228 -11.38 -13.48 2.90
N GLY A 229 -11.87 -12.45 2.22
CA GLY A 229 -12.68 -12.63 1.02
C GLY A 229 -11.87 -13.23 -0.14
N ALA A 230 -12.53 -13.99 -1.01
CA ALA A 230 -11.89 -14.68 -2.14
C ALA A 230 -11.38 -13.71 -3.23
N LEU A 231 -12.07 -12.58 -3.41
CA LEU A 231 -11.88 -11.64 -4.53
C LEU A 231 -11.15 -10.37 -4.05
N PRO A 232 -9.95 -10.06 -4.58
CA PRO A 232 -9.30 -8.78 -4.31
C PRO A 232 -10.07 -7.59 -4.92
N TYR A 233 -9.71 -6.39 -4.49
CA TYR A 233 -10.24 -5.14 -5.00
C TYR A 233 -10.17 -5.07 -6.53
N ASP A 234 -11.34 -5.16 -7.19
CA ASP A 234 -11.46 -5.14 -8.65
C ASP A 234 -12.94 -5.02 -9.07
N THR A 235 -13.15 -4.94 -10.39
CA THR A 235 -14.44 -5.15 -11.03
C THR A 235 -14.46 -6.55 -11.68
N TYR A 236 -15.53 -7.29 -11.44
CA TYR A 236 -15.71 -8.65 -11.92
C TYR A 236 -16.90 -8.73 -12.85
N ILE A 237 -16.75 -9.51 -13.93
CA ILE A 237 -17.85 -9.89 -14.83
C ILE A 237 -18.39 -11.23 -14.36
N ILE A 238 -19.70 -11.28 -14.12
CA ILE A 238 -20.43 -12.49 -13.76
C ILE A 238 -21.19 -12.97 -14.97
N GLU A 239 -20.93 -14.20 -15.41
CA GLU A 239 -21.52 -14.82 -16.59
C GLU A 239 -22.19 -16.14 -16.23
N GLU A 240 -23.50 -16.26 -16.48
CA GLU A 240 -24.21 -17.54 -16.39
C GLU A 240 -23.80 -18.46 -17.54
N MET A 241 -23.40 -19.67 -17.21
CA MET A 241 -23.03 -20.67 -18.23
C MET A 241 -24.17 -21.63 -18.49
N ARG A 242 -24.26 -22.15 -19.74
CA ARG A 242 -25.27 -23.12 -20.14
C ARG A 242 -25.02 -24.47 -19.45
N CYS A 243 -26.12 -25.07 -18.92
CA CYS A 243 -26.15 -26.41 -18.31
C CYS A 243 -27.52 -27.03 -18.46
N ASP A 244 -27.67 -28.29 -18.02
CA ASP A 244 -28.95 -28.99 -18.11
C ASP A 244 -30.05 -28.34 -17.28
N SER A 245 -29.71 -27.81 -16.09
CA SER A 245 -30.68 -27.17 -15.18
C SER A 245 -31.28 -25.88 -15.75
N ASN A 246 -30.57 -25.16 -16.63
CA ASN A 246 -31.06 -23.93 -17.26
C ASN A 246 -31.40 -24.10 -18.77
N LYS A 247 -31.44 -25.31 -19.28
CA LYS A 247 -31.62 -25.63 -20.71
C LYS A 247 -32.88 -25.01 -21.32
N GLY A 248 -33.95 -24.89 -20.56
CA GLY A 248 -35.21 -24.31 -20.99
C GLY A 248 -35.34 -22.80 -20.78
N PHE A 249 -34.31 -22.11 -20.34
CA PHE A 249 -34.33 -20.67 -20.05
C PHE A 249 -33.33 -19.93 -20.93
N GLU A 250 -33.60 -18.65 -21.19
CA GLU A 250 -32.60 -17.74 -21.71
C GLU A 250 -31.58 -17.45 -20.60
N LEU A 251 -30.29 -17.38 -20.98
CA LEU A 251 -29.25 -16.97 -20.04
C LEU A 251 -29.40 -15.50 -19.69
N ILE A 252 -29.11 -15.14 -18.44
CA ILE A 252 -29.02 -13.71 -18.06
C ILE A 252 -27.82 -13.08 -18.80
N PRO A 253 -27.95 -11.83 -19.26
CA PRO A 253 -26.81 -11.11 -19.79
C PRO A 253 -25.71 -11.02 -18.73
N PRO A 254 -24.42 -11.10 -19.13
CA PRO A 254 -23.33 -10.85 -18.21
C PRO A 254 -23.47 -9.48 -17.53
N PHE A 255 -23.13 -9.40 -16.25
CA PHE A 255 -23.20 -8.17 -15.48
C PHE A 255 -21.92 -7.96 -14.65
N GLU A 256 -21.70 -6.72 -14.23
CA GLU A 256 -20.53 -6.37 -13.46
C GLU A 256 -20.85 -6.18 -11.97
N ILE A 257 -19.91 -6.58 -11.15
CA ILE A 257 -19.88 -6.26 -9.71
C ILE A 257 -18.54 -5.62 -9.35
N VAL A 258 -18.52 -4.80 -8.31
CA VAL A 258 -17.30 -4.15 -7.83
C VAL A 258 -17.04 -4.61 -6.40
N VAL A 259 -15.85 -5.16 -6.18
CA VAL A 259 -15.31 -5.42 -4.85
C VAL A 259 -14.46 -4.21 -4.45
N SER A 260 -15.00 -3.33 -3.61
CA SER A 260 -14.35 -2.08 -3.19
C SER A 260 -14.17 -1.95 -1.68
N ARG A 261 -14.70 -2.89 -0.92
CA ARG A 261 -14.62 -2.94 0.55
C ARG A 261 -14.07 -4.29 1.00
N ASN A 262 -13.46 -4.27 2.16
CA ASN A 262 -13.08 -5.51 2.84
C ASN A 262 -14.33 -6.09 3.54
N ASN A 263 -14.44 -7.42 3.54
CA ASN A 263 -15.48 -8.12 4.32
C ASN A 263 -15.28 -7.90 5.81
#